data_d6aef16c3fef1784a25ce938ecdae26b
#
_entry.id   d6aef16c3fef1784a25ce938ecdae26b
#
_cell.length_a   1.000
_cell.length_b   1.000
_cell.length_c   1.000
_cell.angle_alpha   90.00
_cell.angle_beta   90.00
_cell.angle_gamma   90.00
#
_symmetry.space_group_name_H-M   'P 1'
#
loop_
_entity.id
_entity.type
_entity.pdbx_description
1 polymer ?
#
loop_
_entity_poly.entity_id
_entity_poly.type
_entity_poly.pdbx_seq_one_letter_code
_entity_poly.pdbx_strand_id
1 'polypeptide(L)'
;GDILSTRDAELSFSVEVSGSAPIERIELRNGLETLETFRPFEVASLGKRIRVIWEGSEYRGRGRETHWDGCAELCGNTFIKVLPINRYNLSKLFDQQSPTKIKWESLTTGGFAGFDAFLSERDNGVLKIRTELIEEEINIKDVGLEDLMFENGGINRRIRVFRMLDKNSHVALKIERRFPLKSNMDNAFYVCVTQEDGHLTWS
;
A
#
# COMPACT_ATOMS: atom_id res chain seq x y z
N GLY A 1 23.40 -3.57 10.71
CA GLY A 1 22.53 -3.64 11.87
C GLY A 1 23.26 -4.14 13.10
N ASP A 2 22.72 -3.80 14.25
CA ASP A 2 23.31 -4.20 15.54
C ASP A 2 22.85 -5.61 15.91
N ILE A 3 23.76 -6.39 16.54
CA ILE A 3 23.47 -7.73 17.05
C ILE A 3 23.42 -7.62 18.58
N LEU A 4 22.28 -7.94 19.15
CA LEU A 4 22.05 -7.94 20.58
C LEU A 4 21.75 -9.37 21.05
N SER A 5 22.43 -9.82 22.11
CA SER A 5 22.11 -11.07 22.78
C SER A 5 21.32 -10.78 24.05
N THR A 6 20.13 -11.35 24.17
CA THR A 6 19.29 -11.20 25.36
C THR A 6 18.72 -12.53 25.80
N ARG A 7 18.32 -12.61 27.08
CA ARG A 7 17.52 -13.71 27.65
C ARG A 7 16.06 -13.29 27.89
N ASP A 8 15.71 -12.07 27.52
CA ASP A 8 14.36 -11.55 27.69
C ASP A 8 13.40 -12.29 26.74
N ALA A 9 12.17 -12.46 27.19
CA ALA A 9 11.13 -13.06 26.37
C ALA A 9 10.47 -12.06 25.40
N GLU A 10 10.67 -10.76 25.63
CA GLU A 10 10.08 -9.66 24.88
C GLU A 10 11.11 -8.57 24.59
N LEU A 11 10.92 -7.85 23.51
CA LEU A 11 11.70 -6.66 23.14
C LEU A 11 10.78 -5.44 23.00
N SER A 12 11.22 -4.32 23.61
CA SER A 12 10.55 -3.03 23.47
C SER A 12 11.20 -2.24 22.34
N PHE A 13 10.37 -1.75 21.42
CA PHE A 13 10.77 -0.90 20.30
C PHE A 13 10.26 0.52 20.53
N SER A 14 11.12 1.50 20.31
CA SER A 14 10.75 2.90 20.11
C SER A 14 11.16 3.29 18.70
N VAL A 15 10.19 3.67 17.90
CA VAL A 15 10.39 4.06 16.50
C VAL A 15 9.98 5.51 16.36
N GLU A 16 10.90 6.36 15.91
CA GLU A 16 10.65 7.74 15.56
C GLU A 16 10.90 7.95 14.09
N VAL A 17 9.90 8.46 13.38
CA VAL A 17 9.92 8.66 11.94
C VAL A 17 9.69 10.13 11.63
N SER A 18 10.50 10.67 10.72
CA SER A 18 10.30 11.99 10.11
C SER A 18 10.43 11.86 8.60
N GLY A 19 9.35 12.13 7.87
CA GLY A 19 9.27 12.04 6.41
C GLY A 19 9.31 13.38 5.72
N SER A 20 9.72 13.40 4.47
CA SER A 20 9.62 14.56 3.56
C SER A 20 8.22 14.71 2.97
N ALA A 21 7.44 13.63 2.98
CA ALA A 21 6.04 13.58 2.59
C ALA A 21 5.21 12.89 3.69
N PRO A 22 3.88 12.99 3.65
CA PRO A 22 3.03 12.32 4.63
C PRO A 22 3.26 10.82 4.69
N ILE A 23 3.28 10.27 5.90
CA ILE A 23 3.45 8.85 6.16
C ILE A 23 2.13 8.15 5.84
N GLU A 24 2.18 7.15 4.96
CA GLU A 24 1.06 6.26 4.68
C GLU A 24 0.96 5.19 5.78
N ARG A 25 2.08 4.50 6.03
CA ARG A 25 2.17 3.43 7.01
C ARG A 25 3.60 3.15 7.47
N ILE A 26 3.68 2.51 8.62
CA ILE A 26 4.90 1.92 9.18
C ILE A 26 4.64 0.43 9.37
N GLU A 27 5.52 -0.41 8.88
CA GLU A 27 5.50 -1.85 9.12
C GLU A 27 6.66 -2.23 10.03
N LEU A 28 6.35 -2.89 11.13
CA LEU A 28 7.32 -3.55 11.99
C LEU A 28 7.45 -5.00 11.53
N ARG A 29 8.66 -5.43 11.25
CA ARG A 29 8.93 -6.74 10.67
C ARG A 29 9.95 -7.53 11.48
N ASN A 30 9.81 -8.87 11.45
CA ASN A 30 10.81 -9.81 11.92
C ASN A 30 11.16 -10.77 10.76
N GLY A 31 12.28 -10.53 10.11
CA GLY A 31 12.63 -11.21 8.87
C GLY A 31 11.61 -10.93 7.76
N LEU A 32 10.97 -11.97 7.24
CA LEU A 32 9.95 -11.83 6.19
C LEU A 32 8.53 -11.58 6.73
N GLU A 33 8.33 -11.74 8.04
CA GLU A 33 7.03 -11.59 8.68
C GLU A 33 6.76 -10.13 9.03
N THR A 34 5.59 -9.61 8.63
CA THR A 34 5.09 -8.33 9.11
C THR A 34 4.35 -8.57 10.42
N LEU A 35 4.90 -8.05 11.51
CA LEU A 35 4.32 -8.20 12.84
C LEU A 35 3.14 -7.26 13.08
N GLU A 36 3.29 -6.03 12.61
CA GLU A 36 2.26 -4.99 12.73
C GLU A 36 2.40 -3.99 11.58
N THR A 37 1.25 -3.56 11.05
CA THR A 37 1.14 -2.41 10.16
C THR A 37 0.43 -1.30 10.90
N PHE A 38 1.09 -0.17 11.04
CA PHE A 38 0.57 1.02 11.69
C PHE A 38 0.32 2.12 10.67
N ARG A 39 -0.88 2.73 10.71
CA ARG A 39 -1.21 3.96 9.98
C ARG A 39 -1.40 5.11 10.96
N PRO A 40 -0.90 6.34 10.65
CA PRO A 40 -0.95 7.48 11.56
C PRO A 40 -2.34 8.14 11.65
N PHE A 41 -3.40 7.42 11.29
CA PHE A 41 -4.77 7.91 11.30
C PHE A 41 -5.75 6.78 11.63
N GLU A 42 -6.91 7.16 12.13
CA GLU A 42 -7.93 6.25 12.61
C GLU A 42 -9.06 6.06 11.59
N VAL A 43 -9.82 4.98 11.74
CA VAL A 43 -10.98 4.64 10.89
C VAL A 43 -12.01 5.77 10.83
N ALA A 44 -12.23 6.49 11.94
CA ALA A 44 -13.17 7.61 12.00
C ALA A 44 -12.75 8.82 11.14
N SER A 45 -11.46 8.93 10.83
CA SER A 45 -10.90 10.03 10.04
C SER A 45 -10.86 9.74 8.54
N LEU A 46 -11.19 8.51 8.13
CA LEU A 46 -11.14 8.11 6.72
C LEU A 46 -12.12 8.90 5.86
N GLY A 47 -11.60 9.38 4.73
CA GLY A 47 -12.34 10.23 3.78
C GLY A 47 -12.96 9.46 2.61
N LYS A 48 -13.14 10.17 1.51
CA LYS A 48 -13.61 9.66 0.23
C LYS A 48 -12.50 9.18 -0.69
N ARG A 49 -11.24 9.28 -0.25
CA ARG A 49 -10.06 8.87 -1.00
C ARG A 49 -9.80 7.38 -0.78
N ILE A 50 -9.75 6.63 -1.87
CA ILE A 50 -9.28 5.25 -1.89
C ILE A 50 -7.95 5.17 -2.63
N ARG A 51 -7.11 4.24 -2.23
CA ARG A 51 -5.81 3.96 -2.86
C ARG A 51 -5.84 2.57 -3.45
N VAL A 52 -5.45 2.44 -4.71
CA VAL A 52 -5.28 1.18 -5.42
C VAL A 52 -3.81 1.04 -5.75
N ILE A 53 -3.18 -0.03 -5.27
CA ILE A 53 -1.77 -0.34 -5.48
C ILE A 53 -1.65 -1.70 -6.13
N TRP A 54 -0.86 -1.81 -7.18
CA TRP A 54 -0.36 -3.08 -7.72
C TRP A 54 1.14 -3.18 -7.47
N GLU A 55 1.60 -4.37 -7.09
CA GLU A 55 2.96 -4.57 -6.62
C GLU A 55 3.48 -5.98 -6.88
N GLY A 56 4.77 -6.15 -6.67
CA GLY A 56 5.44 -7.44 -6.71
C GLY A 56 5.97 -7.84 -8.08
N SER A 57 6.41 -9.09 -8.16
CA SER A 57 6.98 -9.68 -9.37
C SER A 57 6.72 -11.17 -9.43
N GLU A 58 6.87 -11.76 -10.60
CA GLU A 58 6.68 -13.20 -10.78
C GLU A 58 7.80 -14.02 -10.09
N TYR A 59 9.05 -13.55 -10.20
CA TYR A 59 10.23 -14.22 -9.64
C TYR A 59 11.32 -13.21 -9.24
N ARG A 60 12.37 -13.68 -8.56
CA ARG A 60 13.55 -12.88 -8.25
C ARG A 60 14.53 -12.90 -9.41
N GLY A 61 15.23 -11.79 -9.66
CA GLY A 61 16.32 -11.71 -10.61
C GLY A 61 16.14 -10.64 -11.68
N ARG A 62 16.97 -10.71 -12.71
CA ARG A 62 16.90 -9.79 -13.85
C ARG A 62 15.71 -10.15 -14.74
N GLY A 63 15.09 -9.15 -15.38
CA GLY A 63 13.93 -9.33 -16.25
C GLY A 63 12.62 -9.69 -15.52
N ARG A 64 12.53 -9.40 -14.21
CA ARG A 64 11.35 -9.62 -13.38
C ARG A 64 10.24 -8.60 -13.63
N GLU A 65 9.91 -8.39 -14.86
CA GLU A 65 8.85 -7.44 -15.23
C GLU A 65 7.47 -8.06 -15.00
N THR A 66 6.58 -7.26 -14.42
CA THR A 66 5.18 -7.60 -14.28
C THR A 66 4.35 -6.50 -14.92
N HIS A 67 3.58 -6.84 -15.94
CA HIS A 67 2.66 -5.92 -16.61
C HIS A 67 1.35 -5.85 -15.84
N TRP A 68 0.92 -4.62 -15.58
CA TRP A 68 -0.30 -4.29 -14.84
C TRP A 68 -1.25 -3.43 -15.69
N ASP A 69 -1.16 -3.55 -17.01
CA ASP A 69 -2.04 -2.81 -17.90
C ASP A 69 -3.49 -3.15 -17.59
N GLY A 70 -4.34 -2.11 -17.48
CA GLY A 70 -5.69 -2.36 -17.00
C GLY A 70 -6.61 -1.16 -17.03
N CYS A 71 -7.77 -1.38 -16.43
CA CYS A 71 -8.78 -0.35 -16.23
C CYS A 71 -9.49 -0.52 -14.90
N ALA A 72 -10.07 0.59 -14.41
CA ALA A 72 -11.01 0.59 -13.30
C ALA A 72 -12.30 1.27 -13.73
N GLU A 73 -13.43 0.66 -13.38
CA GLU A 73 -14.77 1.22 -13.59
C GLU A 73 -15.50 1.33 -12.26
N LEU A 74 -16.19 2.45 -12.05
CA LEU A 74 -16.96 2.72 -10.85
C LEU A 74 -18.44 2.78 -11.19
N CYS A 75 -19.22 1.82 -10.66
CA CYS A 75 -20.66 1.75 -10.83
C CYS A 75 -21.35 2.35 -9.61
N GLY A 76 -22.32 3.25 -9.80
CA GLY A 76 -23.10 3.88 -8.72
C GLY A 76 -22.37 5.00 -7.96
N ASN A 77 -21.18 5.43 -8.46
CA ASN A 77 -20.39 6.53 -7.90
C ASN A 77 -19.53 7.15 -9.02
N THR A 78 -18.76 8.21 -8.73
CA THR A 78 -17.86 8.85 -9.70
C THR A 78 -16.51 9.20 -9.11
N PHE A 79 -15.48 9.20 -9.94
CA PHE A 79 -14.15 9.72 -9.66
C PHE A 79 -14.14 11.23 -9.84
N ILE A 80 -13.96 11.97 -8.76
CA ILE A 80 -13.81 13.44 -8.79
C ILE A 80 -12.40 13.80 -9.29
N LYS A 81 -11.41 13.02 -8.84
CA LYS A 81 -10.00 13.24 -9.16
C LYS A 81 -9.25 11.92 -9.04
N VAL A 82 -8.29 11.69 -9.91
CA VAL A 82 -7.40 10.54 -9.86
C VAL A 82 -5.95 11.01 -9.96
N LEU A 83 -5.09 10.50 -9.08
CA LEU A 83 -3.67 10.82 -9.04
C LEU A 83 -2.84 9.55 -9.15
N PRO A 84 -1.96 9.43 -10.14
CA PRO A 84 -1.09 8.27 -10.26
C PRO A 84 -0.01 8.26 -9.17
N ILE A 85 0.39 7.05 -8.75
CA ILE A 85 1.48 6.79 -7.80
C ILE A 85 2.58 6.04 -8.54
N ASN A 86 3.82 6.49 -8.36
CA ASN A 86 5.02 5.89 -8.97
C ASN A 86 4.93 5.76 -10.50
N ARG A 87 4.32 6.73 -11.17
CA ARG A 87 4.30 6.82 -12.64
C ARG A 87 5.61 7.43 -13.14
N TYR A 88 6.68 6.65 -13.14
CA TYR A 88 8.00 7.12 -13.57
C TYR A 88 8.13 7.28 -15.09
N ASN A 89 7.40 6.49 -15.86
CA ASN A 89 7.37 6.60 -17.32
C ASN A 89 6.12 7.36 -17.78
N LEU A 90 6.29 8.64 -18.08
CA LEU A 90 5.20 9.53 -18.52
C LEU A 90 4.65 9.20 -19.92
N SER A 91 5.37 8.39 -20.72
CA SER A 91 4.87 7.95 -22.03
C SER A 91 3.83 6.83 -21.93
N LYS A 92 3.77 6.12 -20.79
CA LYS A 92 2.75 5.12 -20.53
C LYS A 92 1.40 5.77 -20.25
N LEU A 93 0.34 5.15 -20.76
CA LEU A 93 -1.02 5.64 -20.60
C LEU A 93 -1.39 5.71 -19.11
N PHE A 94 -1.98 6.81 -18.71
CA PHE A 94 -2.77 6.93 -17.49
C PHE A 94 -3.81 8.00 -17.74
N ASP A 95 -5.05 7.58 -17.94
CA ASP A 95 -6.12 8.44 -18.43
C ASP A 95 -7.44 8.18 -17.71
N GLN A 96 -8.03 9.24 -17.16
CA GLN A 96 -9.42 9.24 -16.69
C GLN A 96 -10.34 9.49 -17.88
N GLN A 97 -10.77 8.42 -18.54
CA GLN A 97 -11.58 8.45 -19.77
C GLN A 97 -12.98 9.04 -19.58
N SER A 98 -13.51 8.89 -18.36
CA SER A 98 -14.82 9.43 -17.98
C SER A 98 -14.87 9.63 -16.45
N PRO A 99 -15.95 10.23 -15.90
CA PRO A 99 -16.15 10.28 -14.44
C PRO A 99 -16.21 8.91 -13.76
N THR A 100 -16.40 7.83 -14.51
CA THR A 100 -16.54 6.47 -13.98
C THR A 100 -15.49 5.50 -14.49
N LYS A 101 -14.54 5.94 -15.35
CA LYS A 101 -13.57 5.02 -15.98
C LYS A 101 -12.17 5.58 -16.06
N ILE A 102 -11.22 4.77 -15.60
CA ILE A 102 -9.77 5.02 -15.67
C ILE A 102 -9.14 3.88 -16.46
N LYS A 103 -8.14 4.22 -17.29
CA LYS A 103 -7.30 3.25 -18.01
C LYS A 103 -5.83 3.56 -17.80
N TRP A 104 -5.00 2.52 -17.65
CA TRP A 104 -3.56 2.69 -17.47
C TRP A 104 -2.75 1.60 -18.17
N GLU A 105 -1.49 1.93 -18.43
CA GLU A 105 -0.39 1.02 -18.74
C GLU A 105 0.66 1.14 -17.65
N SER A 106 1.06 0.02 -17.07
CA SER A 106 2.01 0.03 -15.96
C SER A 106 2.84 -1.24 -15.94
N LEU A 107 4.08 -1.07 -15.49
CA LEU A 107 5.04 -2.14 -15.35
C LEU A 107 5.76 -1.97 -14.01
N THR A 108 5.86 -3.07 -13.25
CA THR A 108 6.67 -3.12 -12.03
C THR A 108 7.80 -4.12 -12.17
N THR A 109 8.89 -3.88 -11.46
CA THR A 109 10.06 -4.76 -11.42
C THR A 109 10.36 -5.21 -9.99
N GLY A 110 9.31 -5.47 -9.21
CA GLY A 110 9.35 -5.80 -7.78
C GLY A 110 9.09 -4.63 -6.84
N GLY A 111 8.86 -3.42 -7.39
CA GLY A 111 8.31 -2.28 -6.67
C GLY A 111 6.78 -2.25 -6.75
N PHE A 112 6.20 -1.08 -6.56
CA PHE A 112 4.77 -0.86 -6.66
C PHE A 112 4.45 0.40 -7.48
N ALA A 113 3.25 0.41 -8.04
CA ALA A 113 2.62 1.58 -8.64
C ALA A 113 1.12 1.55 -8.34
N GLY A 114 0.39 2.60 -8.70
CA GLY A 114 -1.03 2.65 -8.42
C GLY A 114 -1.64 4.01 -8.69
N PHE A 115 -2.76 4.25 -8.02
CA PHE A 115 -3.42 5.55 -8.04
C PHE A 115 -4.22 5.81 -6.76
N ASP A 116 -4.39 7.10 -6.45
CA ASP A 116 -5.41 7.59 -5.53
C ASP A 116 -6.64 8.03 -6.31
N ALA A 117 -7.81 7.59 -5.90
CA ALA A 117 -9.08 8.03 -6.43
C ALA A 117 -9.90 8.74 -5.34
N PHE A 118 -10.31 9.98 -5.61
CA PHE A 118 -11.23 10.74 -4.77
C PHE A 118 -12.63 10.55 -5.33
N LEU A 119 -13.52 10.00 -4.49
CA LEU A 119 -14.88 9.63 -4.88
C LEU A 119 -15.87 10.76 -4.58
N SER A 120 -16.96 10.83 -5.33
CA SER A 120 -18.06 11.77 -5.03
C SER A 120 -18.78 11.38 -3.74
N GLU A 121 -18.96 10.08 -3.50
CA GLU A 121 -19.58 9.55 -2.29
C GLU A 121 -18.65 8.55 -1.60
N ARG A 122 -18.72 8.53 -0.26
CA ARG A 122 -17.79 7.76 0.58
C ARG A 122 -18.02 6.26 0.48
N ASP A 123 -19.26 5.80 0.61
CA ASP A 123 -19.58 4.39 0.87
C ASP A 123 -20.46 3.76 -0.22
N ASN A 124 -20.78 4.52 -1.28
CA ASN A 124 -21.64 4.05 -2.35
C ASN A 124 -20.85 3.58 -3.56
N GLY A 125 -21.37 2.58 -4.25
CA GLY A 125 -20.89 2.07 -5.53
C GLY A 125 -20.04 0.81 -5.42
N VAL A 126 -19.68 0.32 -6.61
CA VAL A 126 -18.82 -0.86 -6.82
C VAL A 126 -17.67 -0.47 -7.72
N LEU A 127 -16.46 -0.69 -7.26
CA LEU A 127 -15.23 -0.55 -8.04
C LEU A 127 -14.91 -1.87 -8.72
N LYS A 128 -14.82 -1.85 -10.04
CA LYS A 128 -14.38 -2.99 -10.84
C LYS A 128 -12.97 -2.71 -11.32
N ILE A 129 -12.03 -3.57 -10.98
CA ILE A 129 -10.64 -3.51 -11.42
C ILE A 129 -10.38 -4.68 -12.35
N ARG A 130 -9.83 -4.40 -13.53
CA ARG A 130 -9.46 -5.45 -14.49
C ARG A 130 -8.06 -5.18 -15.02
N THR A 131 -7.19 -6.18 -14.86
CA THR A 131 -5.87 -6.28 -15.47
C THR A 131 -5.76 -7.64 -16.19
N GLU A 132 -4.65 -7.92 -16.85
CA GLU A 132 -4.39 -9.28 -17.38
C GLU A 132 -4.26 -10.35 -16.28
N LEU A 133 -3.92 -9.94 -15.05
CA LEU A 133 -3.59 -10.83 -13.93
C LEU A 133 -4.73 -10.98 -12.92
N ILE A 134 -5.53 -9.95 -12.73
CA ILE A 134 -6.53 -9.85 -11.66
C ILE A 134 -7.77 -9.16 -12.21
N GLU A 135 -8.94 -9.73 -11.91
CA GLU A 135 -10.24 -9.11 -12.15
C GLU A 135 -11.07 -9.20 -10.87
N GLU A 136 -11.46 -8.04 -10.31
CA GLU A 136 -12.14 -7.96 -9.01
C GLU A 136 -13.26 -6.92 -9.02
N GLU A 137 -14.31 -7.21 -8.26
CA GLU A 137 -15.42 -6.30 -7.96
C GLU A 137 -15.47 -6.03 -6.47
N ILE A 138 -15.31 -4.76 -6.08
CA ILE A 138 -15.15 -4.32 -4.70
C ILE A 138 -16.26 -3.34 -4.34
N ASN A 139 -17.08 -3.66 -3.34
CA ASN A 139 -18.02 -2.68 -2.80
C ASN A 139 -17.25 -1.57 -2.09
N ILE A 140 -17.50 -0.32 -2.43
CA ILE A 140 -16.80 0.84 -1.86
C ILE A 140 -16.98 0.93 -0.34
N LYS A 141 -18.13 0.51 0.20
CA LYS A 141 -18.39 0.47 1.64
C LYS A 141 -17.46 -0.49 2.41
N ASP A 142 -16.94 -1.52 1.74
CA ASP A 142 -16.07 -2.54 2.35
C ASP A 142 -14.58 -2.11 2.33
N VAL A 143 -14.25 -1.01 1.61
CA VAL A 143 -12.91 -0.44 1.59
C VAL A 143 -12.69 0.39 2.85
N GLY A 144 -11.88 -0.15 3.76
CA GLY A 144 -11.56 0.45 5.06
C GLY A 144 -10.09 0.84 5.20
N LEU A 145 -9.65 0.92 6.45
CA LEU A 145 -8.25 1.19 6.81
C LEU A 145 -7.35 0.00 6.45
N GLU A 146 -7.84 -1.23 6.63
CA GLU A 146 -7.12 -2.43 6.30
C GLU A 146 -7.09 -2.67 4.79
N ASP A 147 -5.99 -3.24 4.31
CA ASP A 147 -5.82 -3.57 2.89
C ASP A 147 -6.74 -4.73 2.49
N LEU A 148 -7.60 -4.52 1.51
CA LEU A 148 -8.17 -5.62 0.73
C LEU A 148 -7.09 -6.09 -0.23
N MET A 149 -6.66 -7.34 -0.10
CA MET A 149 -5.55 -7.91 -0.87
C MET A 149 -6.06 -8.97 -1.85
N PHE A 150 -5.67 -8.83 -3.12
CA PHE A 150 -5.99 -9.74 -4.21
C PHE A 150 -4.70 -10.29 -4.78
N GLU A 151 -4.33 -11.49 -4.34
CA GLU A 151 -3.05 -12.10 -4.67
C GLU A 151 -3.09 -12.87 -6.00
N ASN A 152 -2.01 -12.80 -6.76
CA ASN A 152 -1.82 -13.54 -8.00
C ASN A 152 -0.45 -14.26 -8.01
N GLY A 153 -0.13 -14.96 -6.93
CA GLY A 153 1.12 -15.74 -6.80
C GLY A 153 2.39 -14.90 -6.85
N GLY A 154 3.47 -15.49 -7.36
CA GLY A 154 4.75 -14.80 -7.48
C GLY A 154 5.36 -14.37 -6.15
N ILE A 155 6.08 -13.25 -6.17
CA ILE A 155 6.67 -12.62 -4.98
C ILE A 155 5.87 -11.36 -4.67
N ASN A 156 4.88 -11.48 -3.78
CA ASN A 156 3.94 -10.41 -3.42
C ASN A 156 3.27 -9.76 -4.65
N ARG A 157 3.02 -10.54 -5.70
CA ARG A 157 2.31 -10.07 -6.88
C ARG A 157 0.84 -9.99 -6.59
N ARG A 158 0.33 -8.77 -6.39
CA ARG A 158 -1.03 -8.52 -5.89
C ARG A 158 -1.52 -7.12 -6.17
N ILE A 159 -2.83 -6.94 -6.05
CA ILE A 159 -3.47 -5.63 -5.93
C ILE A 159 -3.90 -5.44 -4.48
N ARG A 160 -3.71 -4.24 -3.95
CA ARG A 160 -4.21 -3.80 -2.64
C ARG A 160 -5.12 -2.60 -2.82
N VAL A 161 -6.24 -2.60 -2.10
CA VAL A 161 -7.18 -1.49 -2.10
C VAL A 161 -7.51 -1.13 -0.66
N PHE A 162 -7.36 0.14 -0.30
CA PHE A 162 -7.64 0.64 1.04
C PHE A 162 -8.05 2.12 1.02
N ARG A 163 -8.61 2.57 2.12
CA ARG A 163 -9.11 3.93 2.26
C ARG A 163 -8.10 4.82 2.98
N MET A 164 -8.03 6.06 2.54
CA MET A 164 -7.12 7.08 3.05
C MET A 164 -7.89 8.29 3.60
N LEU A 165 -7.16 9.16 4.31
CA LEU A 165 -7.63 10.53 4.56
C LEU A 165 -7.75 11.28 3.22
N ASP A 166 -8.72 12.17 3.10
CA ASP A 166 -8.79 13.08 1.94
C ASP A 166 -7.55 13.97 1.86
N LYS A 167 -7.01 14.36 3.01
CA LYS A 167 -5.74 15.06 3.14
C LYS A 167 -4.97 14.53 4.35
N ASN A 168 -3.84 13.91 4.11
CA ASN A 168 -2.93 13.48 5.15
C ASN A 168 -1.83 14.55 5.36
N SER A 169 -1.54 14.88 6.62
CA SER A 169 -0.49 15.82 7.01
C SER A 169 0.49 15.23 8.03
N HIS A 170 0.43 13.92 8.28
CA HIS A 170 1.27 13.24 9.26
C HIS A 170 2.66 12.98 8.69
N VAL A 171 3.58 13.93 8.83
CA VAL A 171 4.98 13.81 8.37
C VAL A 171 5.93 13.31 9.45
N ALA A 172 5.50 13.28 10.72
CA ALA A 172 6.29 12.76 11.83
C ALA A 172 5.42 11.89 12.74
N LEU A 173 6.03 10.86 13.30
CA LEU A 173 5.34 9.89 14.13
C LEU A 173 6.32 9.23 15.09
N LYS A 174 5.88 9.01 16.33
CA LYS A 174 6.57 8.18 17.31
C LYS A 174 5.65 7.06 17.77
N ILE A 175 6.14 5.83 17.73
CA ILE A 175 5.42 4.65 18.23
C ILE A 175 6.31 3.86 19.17
N GLU A 176 5.68 3.27 20.20
CA GLU A 176 6.34 2.35 21.13
C GLU A 176 5.55 1.04 21.15
N ARG A 177 6.26 -0.08 20.99
CA ARG A 177 5.66 -1.40 20.91
C ARG A 177 6.52 -2.43 21.64
N ARG A 178 5.87 -3.50 22.08
CA ARG A 178 6.53 -4.68 22.64
C ARG A 178 6.12 -5.90 21.84
N PHE A 179 7.11 -6.72 21.52
CA PHE A 179 6.88 -7.98 20.80
C PHE A 179 7.58 -9.12 21.49
N PRO A 180 6.95 -10.30 21.54
CA PRO A 180 7.60 -11.51 22.00
C PRO A 180 8.74 -11.89 21.05
N LEU A 181 9.85 -12.35 21.63
CA LEU A 181 10.96 -12.91 20.87
C LEU A 181 10.68 -14.37 20.55
N LYS A 182 10.96 -14.76 19.31
CA LYS A 182 10.98 -16.17 18.94
C LYS A 182 12.16 -16.83 19.65
N SER A 183 11.89 -17.84 20.48
CA SER A 183 12.90 -18.54 21.25
C SER A 183 13.78 -19.43 20.36
N ASN A 184 15.06 -19.53 20.71
CA ASN A 184 16.04 -20.38 20.05
C ASN A 184 16.29 -20.10 18.57
N MET A 185 16.08 -18.85 18.14
CA MET A 185 16.35 -18.41 16.78
C MET A 185 16.68 -16.92 16.73
N ASP A 186 17.28 -16.50 15.62
CA ASP A 186 17.55 -15.10 15.38
C ASP A 186 16.25 -14.35 15.10
N ASN A 187 16.12 -13.15 15.67
CA ASN A 187 15.03 -12.24 15.44
C ASN A 187 15.58 -11.02 14.68
N ALA A 188 15.29 -10.94 13.39
CA ALA A 188 15.78 -9.88 12.53
C ALA A 188 14.73 -8.76 12.41
N PHE A 189 14.67 -7.92 13.44
CA PHE A 189 13.71 -6.80 13.48
C PHE A 189 14.18 -5.63 12.62
N TYR A 190 13.25 -5.04 11.91
CA TYR A 190 13.43 -3.80 11.18
C TYR A 190 12.10 -3.09 10.93
N VAL A 191 12.20 -1.84 10.54
CA VAL A 191 11.06 -0.98 10.23
C VAL A 191 11.07 -0.66 8.74
N CYS A 192 9.90 -0.72 8.11
CA CYS A 192 9.68 -0.23 6.76
C CYS A 192 8.65 0.90 6.83
N VAL A 193 9.01 2.07 6.34
CA VAL A 193 8.13 3.24 6.26
C VAL A 193 7.76 3.49 4.81
N THR A 194 6.47 3.60 4.54
CA THR A 194 5.94 4.03 3.23
C THR A 194 5.38 5.42 3.35
N GLN A 195 5.83 6.34 2.50
CA GLN A 195 5.26 7.68 2.36
C GLN A 195 4.18 7.69 1.27
N GLU A 196 3.27 8.66 1.31
CA GLU A 196 2.18 8.77 0.33
C GLU A 196 2.65 9.04 -1.10
N ASP A 197 3.83 9.64 -1.26
CA ASP A 197 4.46 9.88 -2.56
C ASP A 197 5.12 8.63 -3.16
N GLY A 198 5.05 7.50 -2.47
CA GLY A 198 5.58 6.22 -2.91
C GLY A 198 7.04 5.96 -2.51
N HIS A 199 7.68 6.84 -1.75
CA HIS A 199 9.02 6.57 -1.24
C HIS A 199 8.99 5.58 -0.07
N LEU A 200 10.03 4.75 0.00
CA LEU A 200 10.24 3.75 1.03
C LEU A 200 11.53 4.04 1.79
N THR A 201 11.49 3.83 3.11
CA THR A 201 12.65 3.88 3.99
C THR A 201 12.70 2.65 4.88
N TRP A 202 13.89 2.14 5.12
CA TRP A 202 14.16 0.94 5.94
C TRP A 202 15.17 1.31 7.04
N SER A 203 14.99 0.75 8.24
CA SER A 203 15.97 0.89 9.33
C SER A 203 16.86 -0.32 9.42
#